data_78f2dfa557f3a40d06d6162df3ebc32e
#
_entry.id   78f2dfa557f3a40d06d6162df3ebc32e
#
_cell.length_a   1.000
_cell.length_b   1.000
_cell.length_c   1.000
_cell.angle_alpha   90.00
_cell.angle_beta   90.00
_cell.angle_gamma   90.00
#
_symmetry.space_group_name_H-M   'P 1'
#
loop_
_entity.id
_entity.type
_entity.pdbx_description
1 polymer ?
#
loop_
_entity_poly.entity_id
_entity_poly.type
_entity_poly.pdbx_seq_one_letter_code
_entity_poly.pdbx_strand_id
1 'polypeptide(L)'
;MAEKILVVGGGGREHAIIKALKKSPDCGEIWCAPGNGGISYDAKCKNIKATDVDTMVGFAVEEKFDYVVVAQDDPLALGMVDALAKVGIPAFGPDKAAARIEASKVFSKDLMKKYGIPTAKYETFDDPAKVMDYIRAEGKYPVVIKADGLALGKGVLICENEQQAADGVKEIMLDKKFGASGNHVVVEEFLTGPEVSVLSFTDGKVVKPMVSSMDHKRANDHDTGLNTGGMGTIAPNPYYTPEVAAECMEKIFLPTIRAMNAEGCPFKGCLYFGLMLTPDGPKVIEYNCRFGDPETQVVLPLLESDLLHIMQACTNGTLAEQEVKFSDGAAACVILASGGYPVAYEKGKPISGLVDGQLPGEENVTVYHSGTAITEDGQLVTNGGRVLGVTATGPRLTNALSHAYEAAEKISFEKLHKRSDIGLRALKALAEKQ
;
A
#
# COMPACT_ATOMS: atom_id res chain seq x y z
N MET A 1 -31.42 3.08 -0.80
CA MET A 1 -31.08 4.30 -0.03
C MET A 1 -29.58 4.41 -0.05
N ALA A 2 -29.05 5.64 -0.17
CA ALA A 2 -27.59 5.83 -0.14
C ALA A 2 -27.00 5.40 1.22
N GLU A 3 -25.88 4.69 1.17
CA GLU A 3 -25.28 4.05 2.34
C GLU A 3 -24.40 4.99 3.16
N LYS A 4 -24.41 4.81 4.47
CA LYS A 4 -23.53 5.49 5.41
C LYS A 4 -22.28 4.63 5.61
N ILE A 5 -21.12 5.16 5.25
CA ILE A 5 -19.85 4.41 5.15
C ILE A 5 -18.82 4.97 6.12
N LEU A 6 -18.12 4.08 6.81
CA LEU A 6 -16.93 4.41 7.61
C LEU A 6 -15.67 3.88 6.91
N VAL A 7 -14.68 4.75 6.69
CA VAL A 7 -13.33 4.37 6.25
C VAL A 7 -12.38 4.44 7.45
N VAL A 8 -11.71 3.34 7.75
CA VAL A 8 -10.78 3.24 8.88
C VAL A 8 -9.37 3.52 8.40
N GLY A 9 -8.76 4.54 8.95
CA GLY A 9 -7.41 5.00 8.63
C GLY A 9 -7.35 6.53 8.48
N GLY A 10 -6.23 7.07 8.07
CA GLY A 10 -6.05 8.52 7.97
C GLY A 10 -4.90 8.94 7.07
N GLY A 11 -4.56 8.15 6.06
CA GLY A 11 -3.50 8.44 5.11
C GLY A 11 -4.00 8.80 3.70
N GLY A 12 -3.06 8.97 2.78
CA GLY A 12 -3.36 9.29 1.38
C GLY A 12 -4.14 8.19 0.67
N ARG A 13 -3.88 6.94 1.01
CA ARG A 13 -4.64 5.77 0.56
C ARG A 13 -6.12 5.88 0.94
N GLU A 14 -6.42 6.19 2.19
CA GLU A 14 -7.79 6.37 2.68
C GLU A 14 -8.46 7.56 1.98
N HIS A 15 -7.73 8.65 1.76
CA HIS A 15 -8.25 9.80 1.01
C HIS A 15 -8.60 9.42 -0.44
N ALA A 16 -7.75 8.64 -1.11
CA ALA A 16 -8.03 8.17 -2.46
C ALA A 16 -9.25 7.24 -2.51
N ILE A 17 -9.41 6.36 -1.53
CA ILE A 17 -10.60 5.50 -1.39
C ILE A 17 -11.86 6.35 -1.20
N ILE A 18 -11.83 7.35 -0.32
CA ILE A 18 -12.96 8.25 -0.07
C ILE A 18 -13.39 8.99 -1.35
N LYS A 19 -12.42 9.56 -2.07
CA LYS A 19 -12.72 10.25 -3.33
C LYS A 19 -13.30 9.32 -4.40
N ALA A 20 -12.86 8.07 -4.46
CA ALA A 20 -13.43 7.07 -5.36
C ALA A 20 -14.85 6.63 -4.93
N LEU A 21 -15.08 6.41 -3.63
CA LEU A 21 -16.39 6.06 -3.09
C LEU A 21 -17.43 7.18 -3.35
N LYS A 22 -17.03 8.44 -3.26
CA LYS A 22 -17.93 9.60 -3.54
C LYS A 22 -18.46 9.62 -4.97
N LYS A 23 -17.85 8.90 -5.90
CA LYS A 23 -18.35 8.79 -7.28
C LYS A 23 -19.55 7.83 -7.39
N SER A 24 -19.77 6.96 -6.43
CA SER A 24 -20.89 6.03 -6.41
C SER A 24 -22.20 6.77 -6.08
N PRO A 25 -23.28 6.59 -6.86
CA PRO A 25 -24.59 7.15 -6.54
C PRO A 25 -25.21 6.50 -5.28
N ASP A 26 -24.74 5.31 -4.90
CA ASP A 26 -25.23 4.61 -3.72
C ASP A 26 -24.41 4.95 -2.46
N CYS A 27 -23.34 5.74 -2.60
CA CYS A 27 -22.60 6.27 -1.47
C CYS A 27 -23.25 7.53 -0.91
N GLY A 28 -23.71 7.46 0.33
CA GLY A 28 -24.29 8.58 1.05
C GLY A 28 -23.27 9.33 1.90
N GLU A 29 -23.45 9.31 3.21
CA GLU A 29 -22.57 9.96 4.15
C GLU A 29 -21.29 9.13 4.36
N ILE A 30 -20.12 9.78 4.25
CA ILE A 30 -18.83 9.15 4.54
C ILE A 30 -18.21 9.73 5.81
N TRP A 31 -17.74 8.84 6.67
CA TRP A 31 -16.89 9.15 7.80
C TRP A 31 -15.52 8.52 7.64
N CYS A 32 -14.51 9.11 8.26
CA CYS A 32 -13.15 8.56 8.32
C CYS A 32 -12.63 8.63 9.76
N ALA A 33 -11.99 7.57 10.23
CA ALA A 33 -11.44 7.54 11.57
C ALA A 33 -10.03 6.90 11.57
N PRO A 34 -9.02 7.65 12.02
CA PRO A 34 -9.08 9.02 12.56
C PRO A 34 -9.23 10.11 11.50
N GLY A 35 -8.95 9.83 10.20
CA GLY A 35 -8.88 10.83 9.14
C GLY A 35 -7.64 11.71 9.24
N ASN A 36 -7.65 12.82 8.51
CA ASN A 36 -6.61 13.84 8.53
C ASN A 36 -7.18 15.20 8.11
N GLY A 37 -6.33 16.23 8.04
CA GLY A 37 -6.76 17.58 7.73
C GLY A 37 -7.45 17.72 6.36
N GLY A 38 -6.90 17.09 5.31
CA GLY A 38 -7.49 17.16 3.97
C GLY A 38 -8.73 16.27 3.81
N ILE A 39 -8.76 15.10 4.44
CA ILE A 39 -9.93 14.22 4.44
C ILE A 39 -11.14 14.93 5.03
N SER A 40 -10.95 15.83 5.99
CA SER A 40 -12.06 16.56 6.61
C SER A 40 -12.87 17.44 5.65
N TYR A 41 -12.34 17.78 4.49
CA TYR A 41 -13.10 18.47 3.42
C TYR A 41 -14.00 17.52 2.62
N ASP A 42 -13.72 16.22 2.64
CA ASP A 42 -14.42 15.20 1.85
C ASP A 42 -15.31 14.27 2.67
N ALA A 43 -15.00 14.10 3.95
CA ALA A 43 -15.67 13.20 4.87
C ALA A 43 -15.68 13.77 6.29
N LYS A 44 -16.63 13.32 7.11
CA LYS A 44 -16.62 13.63 8.55
C LYS A 44 -15.51 12.83 9.22
N CYS A 45 -14.68 13.47 10.03
CA CYS A 45 -13.60 12.80 10.75
C CYS A 45 -13.96 12.57 12.21
N LYS A 46 -13.60 11.39 12.73
CA LYS A 46 -13.73 11.04 14.14
C LYS A 46 -12.37 10.60 14.68
N ASN A 47 -11.89 11.27 15.71
CA ASN A 47 -10.58 10.96 16.30
C ASN A 47 -10.63 9.66 17.11
N ILE A 48 -10.60 8.52 16.40
CA ILE A 48 -10.46 7.18 16.95
C ILE A 48 -9.24 6.56 16.29
N LYS A 49 -8.31 6.03 17.06
CA LYS A 49 -7.14 5.33 16.51
C LYS A 49 -7.59 4.11 15.71
N ALA A 50 -7.01 3.91 14.53
CA ALA A 50 -7.33 2.76 13.68
C ALA A 50 -7.08 1.41 14.37
N THR A 51 -6.16 1.35 15.32
CA THR A 51 -5.84 0.15 16.12
C THR A 51 -6.75 -0.07 17.33
N ASP A 52 -7.58 0.89 17.67
CA ASP A 52 -8.56 0.76 18.77
C ASP A 52 -9.84 0.09 18.24
N VAL A 53 -9.78 -1.23 18.10
CA VAL A 53 -10.84 -2.05 17.52
C VAL A 53 -12.16 -1.90 18.26
N ASP A 54 -12.12 -1.97 19.59
CA ASP A 54 -13.34 -1.95 20.42
C ASP A 54 -14.07 -0.61 20.31
N THR A 55 -13.34 0.50 20.43
CA THR A 55 -13.93 1.85 20.27
C THR A 55 -14.44 2.07 18.84
N MET A 56 -13.70 1.61 17.83
CA MET A 56 -14.11 1.73 16.44
C MET A 56 -15.41 0.97 16.14
N VAL A 57 -15.51 -0.27 16.61
CA VAL A 57 -16.72 -1.10 16.46
C VAL A 57 -17.90 -0.49 17.22
N GLY A 58 -17.68 -0.02 18.45
CA GLY A 58 -18.70 0.68 19.23
C GLY A 58 -19.25 1.90 18.49
N PHE A 59 -18.36 2.71 17.93
CA PHE A 59 -18.72 3.87 17.11
C PHE A 59 -19.51 3.46 15.86
N ALA A 60 -19.09 2.38 15.20
CA ALA A 60 -19.81 1.89 14.02
C ALA A 60 -21.23 1.45 14.32
N VAL A 61 -21.46 0.83 15.47
CA VAL A 61 -22.82 0.44 15.94
C VAL A 61 -23.65 1.67 16.34
N GLU A 62 -23.08 2.58 17.12
CA GLU A 62 -23.76 3.80 17.59
C GLU A 62 -24.24 4.67 16.42
N GLU A 63 -23.36 4.91 15.45
CA GLU A 63 -23.64 5.72 14.27
C GLU A 63 -24.42 4.96 13.16
N LYS A 64 -24.63 3.66 13.33
CA LYS A 64 -25.36 2.80 12.38
C LYS A 64 -24.81 2.84 10.97
N PHE A 65 -23.50 2.62 10.83
CA PHE A 65 -22.88 2.50 9.52
C PHE A 65 -23.39 1.25 8.80
N ASP A 66 -23.70 1.43 7.51
CA ASP A 66 -24.15 0.33 6.63
C ASP A 66 -22.97 -0.53 6.16
N TYR A 67 -21.81 0.08 6.01
CA TYR A 67 -20.59 -0.55 5.51
C TYR A 67 -19.33 0.08 6.07
N VAL A 68 -18.30 -0.73 6.33
CA VAL A 68 -17.01 -0.26 6.84
C VAL A 68 -15.89 -0.70 5.90
N VAL A 69 -15.00 0.22 5.53
CA VAL A 69 -13.80 -0.07 4.74
C VAL A 69 -12.60 -0.04 5.67
N VAL A 70 -11.99 -1.20 5.94
CA VAL A 70 -10.78 -1.31 6.77
C VAL A 70 -9.57 -1.28 5.85
N ALA A 71 -8.92 -0.12 5.77
CA ALA A 71 -7.92 0.15 4.74
C ALA A 71 -6.47 0.00 5.20
N GLN A 72 -6.22 -0.25 6.48
CA GLN A 72 -4.87 -0.40 7.05
C GLN A 72 -4.60 -1.81 7.54
N ASP A 73 -3.32 -2.20 7.54
CA ASP A 73 -2.82 -3.51 7.95
C ASP A 73 -3.02 -3.81 9.43
N ASP A 74 -2.64 -2.88 10.32
CA ASP A 74 -2.74 -3.09 11.78
C ASP A 74 -4.17 -3.45 12.23
N PRO A 75 -5.23 -2.69 11.91
CA PRO A 75 -6.58 -3.07 12.32
C PRO A 75 -7.05 -4.39 11.69
N LEU A 76 -6.62 -4.72 10.47
CA LEU A 76 -6.92 -6.01 9.84
C LEU A 76 -6.27 -7.16 10.62
N ALA A 77 -4.99 -7.02 10.97
CA ALA A 77 -4.25 -8.01 11.74
C ALA A 77 -4.80 -8.17 13.18
N LEU A 78 -5.37 -7.11 13.74
CA LEU A 78 -6.04 -7.12 15.04
C LEU A 78 -7.45 -7.74 15.02
N GLY A 79 -8.02 -8.01 13.84
CA GLY A 79 -9.31 -8.66 13.69
C GLY A 79 -10.51 -7.70 13.67
N MET A 80 -10.34 -6.47 13.17
CA MET A 80 -11.45 -5.51 13.10
C MET A 80 -12.61 -5.99 12.22
N VAL A 81 -12.32 -6.65 11.08
CA VAL A 81 -13.36 -7.21 10.21
C VAL A 81 -14.14 -8.30 10.94
N ASP A 82 -13.46 -9.17 11.70
CA ASP A 82 -14.11 -10.19 12.53
C ASP A 82 -15.02 -9.56 13.62
N ALA A 83 -14.53 -8.50 14.26
CA ALA A 83 -15.28 -7.80 15.30
C ALA A 83 -16.53 -7.11 14.74
N LEU A 84 -16.44 -6.48 13.57
CA LEU A 84 -17.58 -5.89 12.87
C LEU A 84 -18.62 -6.94 12.45
N ALA A 85 -18.16 -8.10 11.96
CA ALA A 85 -19.05 -9.19 11.59
C ALA A 85 -19.87 -9.70 12.79
N LYS A 86 -19.28 -9.77 13.98
CA LYS A 86 -19.99 -10.18 15.21
C LYS A 86 -21.15 -9.26 15.60
N VAL A 87 -21.10 -8.01 15.20
CA VAL A 87 -22.19 -7.03 15.43
C VAL A 87 -23.05 -6.80 14.20
N GLY A 88 -22.87 -7.62 13.14
CA GLY A 88 -23.69 -7.61 11.94
C GLY A 88 -23.39 -6.48 10.96
N ILE A 89 -22.22 -5.84 11.05
CA ILE A 89 -21.81 -4.78 10.13
C ILE A 89 -20.87 -5.37 9.09
N PRO A 90 -21.24 -5.36 7.79
CA PRO A 90 -20.36 -5.83 6.72
C PRO A 90 -19.17 -4.89 6.54
N ALA A 91 -18.00 -5.48 6.26
CA ALA A 91 -16.77 -4.72 6.07
C ALA A 91 -15.96 -5.22 4.87
N PHE A 92 -15.28 -4.29 4.21
CA PHE A 92 -14.27 -4.59 3.21
C PHE A 92 -12.92 -4.82 3.88
N GLY A 93 -12.32 -5.95 3.62
CA GLY A 93 -11.02 -6.37 4.12
C GLY A 93 -11.01 -7.84 4.51
N PRO A 94 -9.83 -8.46 4.60
CA PRO A 94 -9.70 -9.82 5.09
C PRO A 94 -9.99 -9.92 6.59
N ASP A 95 -10.41 -11.10 7.02
CA ASP A 95 -10.46 -11.43 8.44
C ASP A 95 -9.03 -11.58 9.01
N LYS A 96 -8.92 -11.72 10.34
CA LYS A 96 -7.64 -11.85 11.02
C LYS A 96 -6.82 -13.04 10.52
N ALA A 97 -7.48 -14.15 10.22
CA ALA A 97 -6.81 -15.35 9.72
C ALA A 97 -6.18 -15.14 8.35
N ALA A 98 -6.89 -14.48 7.43
CA ALA A 98 -6.39 -14.16 6.08
C ALA A 98 -5.37 -13.03 6.12
N ALA A 99 -5.51 -12.05 7.01
CA ALA A 99 -4.56 -10.94 7.15
C ALA A 99 -3.14 -11.41 7.53
N ARG A 100 -2.97 -12.63 8.03
CA ARG A 100 -1.65 -13.23 8.29
C ARG A 100 -0.74 -13.27 7.07
N ILE A 101 -1.29 -13.23 5.86
CA ILE A 101 -0.47 -13.22 4.63
C ILE A 101 0.47 -12.00 4.57
N GLU A 102 0.12 -10.90 5.24
CA GLU A 102 0.99 -9.74 5.46
C GLU A 102 1.57 -9.72 6.87
N ALA A 103 0.76 -10.04 7.88
CA ALA A 103 1.14 -9.94 9.29
C ALA A 103 2.23 -10.93 9.70
N SER A 104 2.43 -12.03 8.97
CA SER A 104 3.53 -12.97 9.15
C SER A 104 4.22 -13.30 7.83
N LYS A 105 5.47 -12.86 7.70
CA LYS A 105 6.31 -13.18 6.54
C LYS A 105 6.66 -14.67 6.51
N VAL A 106 6.82 -15.29 7.67
CA VAL A 106 7.03 -16.75 7.80
C VAL A 106 5.83 -17.48 7.21
N PHE A 107 4.60 -17.12 7.62
CA PHE A 107 3.39 -17.72 7.07
C PHE A 107 3.30 -17.59 5.56
N SER A 108 3.52 -16.40 5.00
CA SER A 108 3.44 -16.18 3.56
C SER A 108 4.50 -16.95 2.77
N LYS A 109 5.73 -17.06 3.32
CA LYS A 109 6.81 -17.84 2.69
C LYS A 109 6.52 -19.34 2.71
N ASP A 110 6.07 -19.87 3.83
CA ASP A 110 5.70 -21.27 3.95
C ASP A 110 4.51 -21.63 3.05
N LEU A 111 3.53 -20.72 2.94
CA LEU A 111 2.42 -20.84 2.01
C LEU A 111 2.92 -20.96 0.55
N MET A 112 3.78 -20.03 0.13
CA MET A 112 4.33 -20.04 -1.22
C MET A 112 5.14 -21.31 -1.51
N LYS A 113 5.99 -21.75 -0.57
CA LYS A 113 6.75 -22.99 -0.68
C LYS A 113 5.85 -24.20 -0.79
N LYS A 114 4.83 -24.32 0.08
CA LYS A 114 3.91 -25.45 0.11
C LYS A 114 3.10 -25.61 -1.18
N TYR A 115 2.70 -24.50 -1.79
CA TYR A 115 1.83 -24.48 -2.97
C TYR A 115 2.57 -24.15 -4.27
N GLY A 116 3.90 -24.10 -4.25
CA GLY A 116 4.71 -23.90 -5.46
C GLY A 116 4.58 -22.53 -6.10
N ILE A 117 4.27 -21.50 -5.31
CA ILE A 117 4.16 -20.11 -5.79
C ILE A 117 5.57 -19.50 -5.90
N PRO A 118 5.97 -18.95 -7.05
CA PRO A 118 7.32 -18.43 -7.27
C PRO A 118 7.67 -17.30 -6.29
N THR A 119 8.75 -17.46 -5.55
CA THR A 119 9.32 -16.46 -4.64
C THR A 119 10.82 -16.69 -4.49
N ALA A 120 11.53 -15.77 -3.82
CA ALA A 120 12.94 -15.91 -3.50
C ALA A 120 13.21 -17.17 -2.67
N LYS A 121 14.35 -17.82 -2.91
CA LYS A 121 14.86 -18.87 -2.02
C LYS A 121 15.00 -18.29 -0.62
N TYR A 122 14.54 -18.99 0.40
CA TYR A 122 14.53 -18.50 1.78
C TYR A 122 14.69 -19.59 2.80
N GLU A 123 15.09 -19.18 4.01
CA GLU A 123 14.99 -19.97 5.24
C GLU A 123 14.52 -19.08 6.40
N THR A 124 13.93 -19.69 7.41
CA THR A 124 13.40 -19.02 8.60
C THR A 124 14.16 -19.42 9.85
N PHE A 125 14.39 -18.47 10.75
CA PHE A 125 15.18 -18.68 11.96
C PHE A 125 14.59 -17.95 13.16
N ASP A 126 14.78 -18.56 14.32
CA ASP A 126 14.51 -18.00 15.65
C ASP A 126 15.79 -17.83 16.51
N ASP A 127 16.94 -18.25 15.97
CA ASP A 127 18.26 -18.23 16.63
C ASP A 127 19.27 -17.41 15.81
N PRO A 128 19.79 -16.30 16.37
CA PRO A 128 20.74 -15.43 15.68
C PRO A 128 22.02 -16.15 15.19
N ALA A 129 22.52 -17.13 15.94
CA ALA A 129 23.71 -17.87 15.55
C ALA A 129 23.46 -18.72 14.30
N LYS A 130 22.30 -19.39 14.23
CA LYS A 130 21.89 -20.18 13.07
C LYS A 130 21.68 -19.32 11.82
N VAL A 131 21.20 -18.09 11.97
CA VAL A 131 21.11 -17.12 10.86
C VAL A 131 22.47 -16.89 10.24
N MET A 132 23.47 -16.55 11.07
CA MET A 132 24.81 -16.25 10.59
C MET A 132 25.52 -17.49 9.99
N ASP A 133 25.32 -18.67 10.58
CA ASP A 133 25.86 -19.93 10.04
C ASP A 133 25.27 -20.21 8.64
N TYR A 134 23.97 -20.00 8.45
CA TYR A 134 23.33 -20.16 7.16
C TYR A 134 23.85 -19.16 6.12
N ILE A 135 23.95 -17.86 6.48
CA ILE A 135 24.44 -16.81 5.57
C ILE A 135 25.88 -17.10 5.14
N ARG A 136 26.74 -17.51 6.06
CA ARG A 136 28.13 -17.90 5.76
C ARG A 136 28.21 -19.13 4.85
N ALA A 137 27.36 -20.13 5.10
CA ALA A 137 27.31 -21.35 4.28
C ALA A 137 26.85 -21.06 2.84
N GLU A 138 25.86 -20.19 2.65
CA GLU A 138 25.44 -19.77 1.30
C GLU A 138 26.48 -18.91 0.59
N GLY A 139 27.21 -18.07 1.32
CA GLY A 139 28.33 -17.26 0.81
C GLY A 139 27.96 -16.29 -0.31
N LYS A 140 26.69 -15.92 -0.44
CA LYS A 140 26.16 -15.07 -1.51
C LYS A 140 25.67 -13.74 -0.96
N TYR A 141 26.10 -12.66 -1.60
CA TYR A 141 25.69 -11.30 -1.28
C TYR A 141 25.27 -10.55 -2.55
N PRO A 142 24.31 -9.57 -2.46
CA PRO A 142 23.58 -9.19 -1.25
C PRO A 142 22.69 -10.32 -0.72
N VAL A 143 22.39 -10.30 0.58
CA VAL A 143 21.39 -11.14 1.23
C VAL A 143 20.31 -10.27 1.86
N VAL A 144 19.06 -10.73 1.88
CA VAL A 144 17.94 -10.00 2.45
C VAL A 144 17.52 -10.64 3.77
N ILE A 145 17.43 -9.85 4.83
CA ILE A 145 16.97 -10.28 6.15
C ILE A 145 15.70 -9.50 6.48
N LYS A 146 14.61 -10.23 6.77
CA LYS A 146 13.30 -9.63 7.06
C LYS A 146 12.85 -10.05 8.47
N ALA A 147 12.48 -9.09 9.30
CA ALA A 147 11.77 -9.35 10.55
C ALA A 147 10.39 -9.93 10.25
N ASP A 148 9.92 -10.90 11.03
CA ASP A 148 8.56 -11.43 10.93
C ASP A 148 7.57 -10.45 11.57
N GLY A 149 6.47 -10.14 10.87
CA GLY A 149 5.42 -9.23 11.34
C GLY A 149 5.37 -7.88 10.64
N LEU A 150 4.44 -7.05 11.12
CA LEU A 150 4.22 -5.69 10.62
C LEU A 150 5.31 -4.76 11.19
N ALA A 151 6.29 -4.41 10.39
CA ALA A 151 7.40 -3.53 10.78
C ALA A 151 7.39 -2.21 9.99
N LEU A 152 6.24 -1.78 9.49
CA LEU A 152 6.05 -0.54 8.71
C LEU A 152 7.03 -0.40 7.53
N GLY A 153 7.37 -1.54 6.87
CA GLY A 153 8.36 -1.58 5.80
C GLY A 153 9.82 -1.38 6.24
N LYS A 154 10.07 -1.17 7.53
CA LYS A 154 11.43 -0.91 8.06
C LYS A 154 12.17 -2.19 8.49
N GLY A 155 11.46 -3.30 8.61
CA GLY A 155 12.03 -4.59 9.03
C GLY A 155 12.71 -5.39 7.91
N VAL A 156 13.07 -4.77 6.80
CA VAL A 156 13.75 -5.39 5.65
C VAL A 156 15.13 -4.77 5.49
N LEU A 157 16.16 -5.60 5.60
CA LEU A 157 17.55 -5.21 5.45
C LEU A 157 18.20 -5.93 4.27
N ILE A 158 18.81 -5.17 3.37
CA ILE A 158 19.64 -5.67 2.28
C ILE A 158 21.09 -5.54 2.74
N CYS A 159 21.76 -6.67 2.91
CA CYS A 159 23.11 -6.73 3.45
C CYS A 159 24.09 -7.11 2.34
N GLU A 160 25.00 -6.20 2.04
CA GLU A 160 26.00 -6.33 0.96
C GLU A 160 27.21 -7.22 1.34
N ASN A 161 27.37 -7.51 2.61
CA ASN A 161 28.48 -8.30 3.14
C ASN A 161 28.14 -8.91 4.51
N GLU A 162 29.03 -9.78 5.01
CA GLU A 162 28.85 -10.48 6.28
C GLU A 162 28.71 -9.54 7.49
N GLN A 163 29.48 -8.45 7.51
CA GLN A 163 29.41 -7.50 8.63
C GLN A 163 28.03 -6.81 8.70
N GLN A 164 27.51 -6.35 7.57
CA GLN A 164 26.16 -5.78 7.51
C GLN A 164 25.10 -6.79 7.90
N ALA A 165 25.26 -8.07 7.51
CA ALA A 165 24.34 -9.13 7.91
C ALA A 165 24.38 -9.35 9.43
N ALA A 166 25.56 -9.40 10.03
CA ALA A 166 25.72 -9.55 11.49
C ALA A 166 25.13 -8.38 12.26
N ASP A 167 25.35 -7.15 11.80
CA ASP A 167 24.76 -5.95 12.39
C ASP A 167 23.23 -5.96 12.28
N GLY A 168 22.71 -6.38 11.13
CA GLY A 168 21.27 -6.53 10.89
C GLY A 168 20.60 -7.57 11.77
N VAL A 169 21.22 -8.74 11.93
CA VAL A 169 20.74 -9.80 12.84
C VAL A 169 20.73 -9.29 14.28
N LYS A 170 21.79 -8.59 14.70
CA LYS A 170 21.85 -7.98 16.03
C LYS A 170 20.71 -6.98 16.23
N GLU A 171 20.53 -6.05 15.31
CA GLU A 171 19.49 -5.02 15.37
C GLU A 171 18.08 -5.62 15.47
N ILE A 172 17.78 -6.63 14.66
CA ILE A 172 16.45 -7.26 14.61
C ILE A 172 16.23 -8.19 15.80
N MET A 173 17.14 -9.15 16.02
CA MET A 173 16.89 -10.27 16.92
C MET A 173 17.39 -10.05 18.35
N LEU A 174 18.47 -9.33 18.54
CA LEU A 174 19.08 -9.09 19.86
C LEU A 174 18.61 -7.77 20.48
N ASP A 175 18.75 -6.68 19.74
CA ASP A 175 18.33 -5.34 20.21
C ASP A 175 16.81 -5.15 20.15
N LYS A 176 16.08 -6.06 19.50
CA LYS A 176 14.61 -6.06 19.40
C LYS A 176 14.05 -4.75 18.87
N LYS A 177 14.71 -4.12 17.92
CA LYS A 177 14.29 -2.85 17.33
C LYS A 177 12.84 -2.85 16.83
N PHE A 178 12.33 -4.01 16.41
CA PHE A 178 10.95 -4.21 15.96
C PHE A 178 10.10 -5.01 16.96
N GLY A 179 10.47 -5.02 18.24
CA GLY A 179 9.76 -5.74 19.28
C GLY A 179 9.62 -7.24 18.98
N ALA A 180 8.42 -7.77 19.18
CA ALA A 180 8.12 -9.20 18.97
C ALA A 180 8.32 -9.64 17.50
N SER A 181 8.20 -8.74 16.52
CA SER A 181 8.49 -9.03 15.11
C SER A 181 9.94 -9.47 14.85
N GLY A 182 10.86 -9.16 15.75
CA GLY A 182 12.24 -9.62 15.70
C GLY A 182 12.52 -10.99 16.33
N ASN A 183 11.51 -11.71 16.81
CA ASN A 183 11.67 -13.04 17.36
C ASN A 183 11.99 -14.10 16.27
N HIS A 184 11.48 -13.87 15.07
CA HIS A 184 11.73 -14.70 13.90
C HIS A 184 12.20 -13.81 12.76
N VAL A 185 13.07 -14.36 11.92
CA VAL A 185 13.54 -13.70 10.71
C VAL A 185 13.42 -14.65 9.51
N VAL A 186 13.18 -14.05 8.35
CA VAL A 186 13.28 -14.69 7.05
C VAL A 186 14.55 -14.20 6.37
N VAL A 187 15.42 -15.13 5.98
CA VAL A 187 16.63 -14.83 5.18
C VAL A 187 16.35 -15.25 3.74
N GLU A 188 16.50 -14.32 2.82
CA GLU A 188 16.17 -14.52 1.40
C GLU A 188 17.36 -14.23 0.49
N GLU A 189 17.41 -14.91 -0.65
CA GLU A 189 18.24 -14.48 -1.76
C GLU A 189 17.80 -13.09 -2.26
N PHE A 190 18.75 -12.31 -2.73
CA PHE A 190 18.48 -11.01 -3.34
C PHE A 190 18.00 -11.22 -4.78
N LEU A 191 16.76 -10.79 -5.06
CA LEU A 191 16.21 -10.82 -6.41
C LEU A 191 16.57 -9.56 -7.18
N THR A 192 16.77 -9.70 -8.49
CA THR A 192 17.07 -8.61 -9.41
C THR A 192 16.06 -8.57 -10.55
N GLY A 193 15.71 -7.37 -10.96
CA GLY A 193 14.75 -7.11 -12.04
C GLY A 193 13.90 -5.88 -11.75
N PRO A 194 12.98 -5.52 -12.65
CA PRO A 194 11.99 -4.50 -12.39
C PRO A 194 10.99 -4.95 -11.33
N GLU A 195 10.70 -4.04 -10.38
CA GLU A 195 9.61 -4.24 -9.42
C GLU A 195 8.27 -3.81 -10.02
N VAL A 196 7.22 -4.55 -9.70
CA VAL A 196 5.85 -4.27 -10.12
C VAL A 196 4.92 -4.46 -8.92
N SER A 197 4.03 -3.51 -8.71
CA SER A 197 2.94 -3.62 -7.75
C SER A 197 1.63 -3.91 -8.50
N VAL A 198 0.95 -4.99 -8.12
CA VAL A 198 -0.37 -5.32 -8.63
C VAL A 198 -1.32 -5.49 -7.46
N LEU A 199 -2.23 -4.54 -7.30
CA LEU A 199 -3.34 -4.63 -6.37
C LEU A 199 -4.45 -5.45 -7.05
N SER A 200 -5.15 -6.28 -6.29
CA SER A 200 -6.20 -7.13 -6.86
C SER A 200 -7.41 -7.18 -5.95
N PHE A 201 -8.59 -7.06 -6.52
CA PHE A 201 -9.83 -7.40 -5.81
C PHE A 201 -10.02 -8.92 -5.79
N THR A 202 -10.43 -9.46 -4.67
CA THR A 202 -10.80 -10.86 -4.55
C THR A 202 -11.90 -11.09 -3.53
N ASP A 203 -12.75 -12.05 -3.80
CA ASP A 203 -13.82 -12.52 -2.90
C ASP A 203 -13.52 -13.94 -2.34
N GLY A 204 -12.30 -14.41 -2.52
CA GLY A 204 -11.86 -15.76 -2.16
C GLY A 204 -12.12 -16.82 -3.24
N LYS A 205 -12.79 -16.48 -4.33
CA LYS A 205 -13.10 -17.37 -5.46
C LYS A 205 -12.41 -16.91 -6.73
N VAL A 206 -12.53 -15.62 -7.05
CA VAL A 206 -11.95 -15.01 -8.24
C VAL A 206 -10.99 -13.90 -7.83
N VAL A 207 -10.07 -13.58 -8.74
CA VAL A 207 -9.13 -12.46 -8.62
C VAL A 207 -9.33 -11.53 -9.80
N LYS A 208 -9.53 -10.26 -9.53
CA LYS A 208 -9.60 -9.20 -10.55
C LYS A 208 -8.48 -8.20 -10.32
N PRO A 209 -7.34 -8.34 -11.02
CA PRO A 209 -6.22 -7.41 -10.89
C PRO A 209 -6.59 -6.01 -11.33
N MET A 210 -6.07 -5.02 -10.62
CA MET A 210 -6.14 -3.62 -10.98
C MET A 210 -5.00 -3.28 -11.95
N VAL A 211 -5.02 -2.07 -12.51
CA VAL A 211 -3.89 -1.56 -13.29
C VAL A 211 -2.61 -1.63 -12.47
N SER A 212 -1.52 -2.07 -13.10
CA SER A 212 -0.22 -2.19 -12.45
C SER A 212 0.38 -0.83 -12.12
N SER A 213 1.24 -0.78 -11.10
CA SER A 213 1.93 0.44 -10.70
C SER A 213 3.41 0.21 -10.42
N MET A 214 4.16 1.31 -10.36
CA MET A 214 5.58 1.33 -10.02
C MET A 214 5.79 2.36 -8.91
N ASP A 215 6.15 1.88 -7.72
CA ASP A 215 6.51 2.73 -6.60
C ASP A 215 8.02 3.08 -6.59
N HIS A 216 8.37 4.16 -5.91
CA HIS A 216 9.74 4.66 -5.73
C HIS A 216 10.03 4.75 -4.23
N LYS A 217 10.65 3.70 -3.68
CA LYS A 217 10.79 3.52 -2.23
C LYS A 217 11.92 4.32 -1.59
N ARG A 218 12.95 4.70 -2.34
CA ARG A 218 14.08 5.46 -1.80
C ARG A 218 13.74 6.94 -1.62
N ALA A 219 14.29 7.53 -0.55
CA ALA A 219 13.99 8.92 -0.17
C ALA A 219 14.48 9.97 -1.18
N ASN A 220 15.58 9.71 -1.88
CA ASN A 220 16.24 10.66 -2.74
C ASN A 220 16.27 10.20 -4.20
N ASP A 221 16.55 11.14 -5.09
CA ASP A 221 16.73 10.90 -6.51
C ASP A 221 17.77 9.80 -6.78
N HIS A 222 17.63 9.16 -7.94
CA HIS A 222 18.47 8.05 -8.41
C HIS A 222 18.43 6.83 -7.46
N ASP A 223 17.30 6.63 -6.79
CA ASP A 223 17.08 5.54 -5.83
C ASP A 223 18.18 5.48 -4.75
N THR A 224 18.51 6.64 -4.20
CA THR A 224 19.47 6.78 -3.11
C THR A 224 18.79 7.12 -1.78
N GLY A 225 19.56 7.08 -0.68
CA GLY A 225 19.03 7.32 0.65
C GLY A 225 18.30 6.14 1.26
N LEU A 226 17.56 6.38 2.32
CA LEU A 226 16.85 5.36 3.08
C LEU A 226 15.57 4.89 2.37
N ASN A 227 15.14 3.69 2.68
CA ASN A 227 13.81 3.20 2.31
C ASN A 227 12.72 4.01 3.04
N THR A 228 11.64 4.26 2.32
CA THR A 228 10.46 4.99 2.82
C THR A 228 9.19 4.18 2.56
N GLY A 229 8.04 4.75 2.90
CA GLY A 229 6.75 4.22 2.49
C GLY A 229 6.43 4.39 1.00
N GLY A 230 7.27 5.11 0.25
CA GLY A 230 7.08 5.47 -1.16
C GLY A 230 7.12 6.99 -1.35
N MET A 231 7.93 7.44 -2.31
CA MET A 231 8.13 8.86 -2.63
C MET A 231 7.39 9.30 -3.89
N GLY A 232 6.72 8.37 -4.52
CA GLY A 232 5.93 8.60 -5.72
C GLY A 232 5.68 7.31 -6.47
N THR A 233 4.67 7.31 -7.32
CA THR A 233 4.25 6.13 -8.05
C THR A 233 3.64 6.51 -9.38
N ILE A 234 3.67 5.58 -10.33
CA ILE A 234 3.04 5.74 -11.65
C ILE A 234 2.21 4.51 -11.98
N ALA A 235 1.22 4.68 -12.83
CA ALA A 235 0.44 3.60 -13.42
C ALA A 235 0.08 3.96 -14.89
N PRO A 236 0.08 2.97 -15.80
CA PRO A 236 0.50 1.59 -15.64
C PRO A 236 2.03 1.43 -15.60
N ASN A 237 2.49 0.31 -15.04
CA ASN A 237 3.91 -0.06 -15.04
C ASN A 237 4.29 -0.65 -16.42
N PRO A 238 5.25 -0.06 -17.17
CA PRO A 238 5.56 -0.48 -18.53
C PRO A 238 6.22 -1.86 -18.64
N TYR A 239 6.76 -2.39 -17.56
CA TYR A 239 7.32 -3.74 -17.52
C TYR A 239 6.25 -4.83 -17.39
N TYR A 240 5.05 -4.47 -16.92
CA TYR A 240 3.94 -5.40 -16.74
C TYR A 240 3.12 -5.52 -18.04
N THR A 241 3.65 -6.33 -18.98
CA THR A 241 3.01 -6.59 -20.27
C THR A 241 1.83 -7.55 -20.14
N PRO A 242 0.97 -7.67 -21.16
CA PRO A 242 -0.10 -8.68 -21.17
C PRO A 242 0.39 -10.11 -20.96
N GLU A 243 1.57 -10.45 -21.49
CA GLU A 243 2.19 -11.77 -21.35
C GLU A 243 2.62 -12.00 -19.88
N VAL A 244 3.25 -11.00 -19.25
CA VAL A 244 3.62 -11.05 -17.82
C VAL A 244 2.38 -11.14 -16.95
N ALA A 245 1.33 -10.39 -17.28
CA ALA A 245 0.06 -10.43 -16.56
C ALA A 245 -0.59 -11.82 -16.61
N ALA A 246 -0.58 -12.47 -17.77
CA ALA A 246 -1.09 -13.84 -17.93
C ALA A 246 -0.27 -14.85 -17.12
N GLU A 247 1.05 -14.73 -17.14
CA GLU A 247 1.94 -15.59 -16.33
C GLU A 247 1.72 -15.38 -14.83
N CYS A 248 1.59 -14.15 -14.37
CA CYS A 248 1.28 -13.84 -12.97
C CYS A 248 -0.07 -14.40 -12.54
N MET A 249 -1.10 -14.31 -13.38
CA MET A 249 -2.41 -14.87 -13.10
C MET A 249 -2.33 -16.38 -12.90
N GLU A 250 -1.66 -17.10 -13.81
CA GLU A 250 -1.56 -18.55 -13.80
C GLU A 250 -0.69 -19.07 -12.65
N LYS A 251 0.50 -18.46 -12.46
CA LYS A 251 1.52 -18.99 -11.54
C LYS A 251 1.48 -18.39 -10.13
N ILE A 252 0.87 -17.23 -9.95
CA ILE A 252 0.90 -16.47 -8.69
C ILE A 252 -0.49 -16.17 -8.17
N PHE A 253 -1.33 -15.43 -8.90
CA PHE A 253 -2.57 -14.89 -8.34
C PHE A 253 -3.59 -15.97 -8.00
N LEU A 254 -3.97 -16.80 -8.96
CA LEU A 254 -4.90 -17.90 -8.73
C LEU A 254 -4.32 -18.94 -7.76
N PRO A 255 -3.06 -19.37 -7.86
CA PRO A 255 -2.47 -20.26 -6.87
C PRO A 255 -2.50 -19.70 -5.44
N THR A 256 -2.27 -18.40 -5.25
CA THR A 256 -2.33 -17.76 -3.93
C THR A 256 -3.74 -17.87 -3.32
N ILE A 257 -4.78 -17.54 -4.08
CA ILE A 257 -6.16 -17.61 -3.58
C ILE A 257 -6.55 -19.06 -3.25
N ARG A 258 -6.17 -20.02 -4.10
CA ARG A 258 -6.38 -21.44 -3.83
C ARG A 258 -5.65 -21.93 -2.59
N ALA A 259 -4.42 -21.48 -2.40
CA ALA A 259 -3.61 -21.79 -1.23
C ALA A 259 -4.25 -21.28 0.06
N MET A 260 -4.72 -20.04 0.06
CA MET A 260 -5.42 -19.43 1.21
C MET A 260 -6.69 -20.20 1.55
N ASN A 261 -7.46 -20.61 0.53
CA ASN A 261 -8.64 -21.45 0.73
C ASN A 261 -8.28 -22.82 1.32
N ALA A 262 -7.23 -23.47 0.80
CA ALA A 262 -6.76 -24.76 1.28
C ALA A 262 -6.26 -24.73 2.73
N GLU A 263 -5.71 -23.59 3.17
CA GLU A 263 -5.31 -23.35 4.57
C GLU A 263 -6.51 -22.95 5.48
N GLY A 264 -7.73 -22.89 4.93
CA GLY A 264 -8.92 -22.54 5.71
C GLY A 264 -9.03 -21.05 6.07
N CYS A 265 -8.31 -20.18 5.38
CA CYS A 265 -8.34 -18.73 5.56
C CYS A 265 -8.56 -18.00 4.22
N PRO A 266 -9.75 -18.13 3.61
CA PRO A 266 -10.07 -17.47 2.35
C PRO A 266 -9.88 -15.95 2.48
N PHE A 267 -9.25 -15.35 1.46
CA PHE A 267 -8.97 -13.93 1.46
C PHE A 267 -10.07 -13.17 0.70
N LYS A 268 -10.67 -12.18 1.36
CA LYS A 268 -11.63 -11.24 0.76
C LYS A 268 -11.13 -9.82 0.94
N GLY A 269 -11.13 -9.02 -0.13
CA GLY A 269 -10.70 -7.63 -0.07
C GLY A 269 -9.72 -7.27 -1.15
N CYS A 270 -8.76 -6.41 -0.83
CA CYS A 270 -7.65 -6.05 -1.70
C CYS A 270 -6.39 -6.82 -1.29
N LEU A 271 -5.93 -7.70 -2.17
CA LEU A 271 -4.65 -8.39 -2.03
C LEU A 271 -3.62 -7.73 -2.95
N TYR A 272 -2.60 -7.16 -2.34
CA TYR A 272 -1.47 -6.52 -3.03
C TYR A 272 -0.37 -7.55 -3.24
N PHE A 273 0.05 -7.71 -4.48
CA PHE A 273 1.19 -8.52 -4.90
C PHE A 273 2.37 -7.60 -5.22
N GLY A 274 3.41 -7.64 -4.39
CA GLY A 274 4.71 -7.06 -4.72
C GLY A 274 5.54 -8.07 -5.49
N LEU A 275 5.88 -7.75 -6.73
CA LEU A 275 6.51 -8.66 -7.67
C LEU A 275 7.88 -8.16 -8.13
N MET A 276 8.81 -9.09 -8.35
CA MET A 276 10.05 -8.86 -9.09
C MET A 276 9.98 -9.63 -10.40
N LEU A 277 10.18 -8.94 -11.51
CA LEU A 277 10.28 -9.59 -12.83
C LEU A 277 11.72 -10.03 -13.05
N THR A 278 12.04 -11.24 -12.62
CA THR A 278 13.38 -11.81 -12.73
C THR A 278 13.62 -12.43 -14.11
N PRO A 279 14.88 -12.72 -14.50
CA PRO A 279 15.16 -13.48 -15.74
C PRO A 279 14.46 -14.84 -15.81
N ASP A 280 14.14 -15.44 -14.67
CA ASP A 280 13.45 -16.74 -14.56
C ASP A 280 11.91 -16.61 -14.47
N GLY A 281 11.39 -15.41 -14.68
CA GLY A 281 9.96 -15.11 -14.58
C GLY A 281 9.60 -14.29 -13.33
N PRO A 282 8.30 -13.96 -13.15
CA PRO A 282 7.84 -13.19 -12.02
C PRO A 282 7.95 -13.98 -10.71
N LYS A 283 8.41 -13.32 -9.66
CA LYS A 283 8.48 -13.86 -8.30
C LYS A 283 7.84 -12.89 -7.31
N VAL A 284 7.17 -13.44 -6.31
CA VAL A 284 6.59 -12.64 -5.23
C VAL A 284 7.70 -12.16 -4.28
N ILE A 285 7.78 -10.83 -4.09
CA ILE A 285 8.62 -10.22 -3.06
C ILE A 285 7.89 -10.25 -1.72
N GLU A 286 6.64 -9.81 -1.74
CA GLU A 286 5.78 -9.72 -0.55
C GLU A 286 4.30 -9.64 -0.93
N TYR A 287 3.45 -9.96 0.03
CA TYR A 287 2.02 -9.66 -0.01
C TYR A 287 1.69 -8.53 0.95
N ASN A 288 0.68 -7.73 0.60
CA ASN A 288 0.01 -6.87 1.56
C ASN A 288 -1.49 -7.16 1.54
N CYS A 289 -2.12 -7.18 2.71
CA CYS A 289 -3.54 -7.57 2.88
C CYS A 289 -4.52 -6.39 2.70
N ARG A 290 -4.08 -5.32 2.08
CA ARG A 290 -4.79 -4.04 1.93
C ARG A 290 -4.32 -3.29 0.70
N PHE A 291 -5.00 -2.19 0.38
CA PHE A 291 -4.53 -1.24 -0.62
C PHE A 291 -3.14 -0.68 -0.29
N GLY A 292 -2.32 -0.40 -1.31
CA GLY A 292 -1.02 0.23 -1.17
C GLY A 292 -1.09 1.74 -0.94
N ASP A 293 -0.03 2.30 -0.41
CA ASP A 293 0.15 3.75 -0.25
C ASP A 293 1.61 4.11 -0.60
N PRO A 294 1.90 4.73 -1.75
CA PRO A 294 1.01 5.59 -2.54
C PRO A 294 0.37 4.96 -3.79
N GLU A 295 0.39 3.64 -3.98
CA GLU A 295 -0.13 3.00 -5.21
C GLU A 295 -1.61 3.31 -5.44
N THR A 296 -2.42 3.32 -4.39
CA THR A 296 -3.86 3.63 -4.47
C THR A 296 -4.12 4.99 -5.11
N GLN A 297 -3.24 5.96 -4.88
CA GLN A 297 -3.34 7.32 -5.40
C GLN A 297 -3.15 7.42 -6.93
N VAL A 298 -2.66 6.39 -7.60
CA VAL A 298 -2.60 6.33 -9.06
C VAL A 298 -3.53 5.28 -9.65
N VAL A 299 -3.86 4.24 -8.91
CA VAL A 299 -4.71 3.14 -9.39
C VAL A 299 -6.18 3.53 -9.38
N LEU A 300 -6.71 4.07 -8.30
CA LEU A 300 -8.12 4.43 -8.17
C LEU A 300 -8.55 5.61 -9.06
N PRO A 301 -7.72 6.63 -9.36
CA PRO A 301 -8.09 7.64 -10.36
C PRO A 301 -8.35 7.09 -11.76
N LEU A 302 -7.78 5.94 -12.09
CA LEU A 302 -7.97 5.25 -13.37
C LEU A 302 -9.16 4.27 -13.36
N LEU A 303 -9.76 3.99 -12.22
CA LEU A 303 -10.91 3.11 -12.10
C LEU A 303 -12.16 3.78 -12.68
N GLU A 304 -12.81 3.13 -13.67
CA GLU A 304 -14.07 3.56 -14.27
C GLU A 304 -15.30 2.93 -13.61
N SER A 305 -15.15 1.72 -13.06
CA SER A 305 -16.23 1.00 -12.37
C SER A 305 -16.48 1.57 -10.98
N ASP A 306 -17.68 1.30 -10.44
CA ASP A 306 -18.09 1.75 -9.11
C ASP A 306 -17.34 1.00 -8.01
N LEU A 307 -16.49 1.71 -7.25
CA LEU A 307 -15.67 1.11 -6.20
C LEU A 307 -16.52 0.52 -5.07
N LEU A 308 -17.63 1.17 -4.68
CA LEU A 308 -18.49 0.66 -3.60
C LEU A 308 -19.08 -0.69 -3.99
N HIS A 309 -19.60 -0.82 -5.20
CA HIS A 309 -20.17 -2.08 -5.70
C HIS A 309 -19.11 -3.18 -5.79
N ILE A 310 -17.89 -2.86 -6.23
CA ILE A 310 -16.78 -3.82 -6.24
C ILE A 310 -16.44 -4.29 -4.82
N MET A 311 -16.33 -3.37 -3.87
CA MET A 311 -16.02 -3.71 -2.48
C MET A 311 -17.09 -4.59 -1.86
N GLN A 312 -18.36 -4.28 -2.08
CA GLN A 312 -19.49 -5.09 -1.63
C GLN A 312 -19.50 -6.47 -2.28
N ALA A 313 -19.18 -6.57 -3.57
CA ALA A 313 -19.05 -7.85 -4.27
C ALA A 313 -17.92 -8.73 -3.69
N CYS A 314 -16.80 -8.11 -3.28
CA CYS A 314 -15.74 -8.83 -2.54
C CYS A 314 -16.26 -9.39 -1.22
N THR A 315 -16.98 -8.59 -0.45
CA THR A 315 -17.54 -8.99 0.85
C THR A 315 -18.58 -10.10 0.69
N ASN A 316 -19.46 -9.97 -0.31
CA ASN A 316 -20.60 -10.86 -0.53
C ASN A 316 -20.26 -12.14 -1.31
N GLY A 317 -19.06 -12.24 -1.90
CA GLY A 317 -18.68 -13.40 -2.71
C GLY A 317 -19.30 -13.42 -4.11
N THR A 318 -19.61 -12.26 -4.67
CA THR A 318 -20.25 -12.06 -5.99
C THR A 318 -19.34 -11.31 -6.98
N LEU A 319 -18.06 -11.27 -6.73
CA LEU A 319 -17.10 -10.50 -7.55
C LEU A 319 -17.03 -11.00 -9.01
N ALA A 320 -17.32 -12.27 -9.26
CA ALA A 320 -17.37 -12.81 -10.62
C ALA A 320 -18.36 -12.09 -11.54
N GLU A 321 -19.47 -11.61 -10.97
CA GLU A 321 -20.54 -10.90 -11.68
C GLU A 321 -20.29 -9.39 -11.79
N GLN A 322 -19.33 -8.86 -11.04
CA GLN A 322 -19.04 -7.42 -10.98
C GLN A 322 -18.04 -7.03 -12.07
N GLU A 323 -18.37 -6.04 -12.89
CA GLU A 323 -17.41 -5.44 -13.82
C GLU A 323 -16.34 -4.66 -13.07
N VAL A 324 -15.07 -4.86 -13.47
CA VAL A 324 -13.93 -4.06 -12.98
C VAL A 324 -13.16 -3.55 -14.18
N LYS A 325 -13.34 -2.28 -14.50
CA LYS A 325 -12.79 -1.63 -15.68
C LYS A 325 -11.95 -0.43 -15.29
N PHE A 326 -10.79 -0.31 -15.93
CA PHE A 326 -9.87 0.83 -15.81
C PHE A 326 -9.75 1.55 -17.15
N SER A 327 -9.48 2.85 -17.10
CA SER A 327 -9.19 3.65 -18.30
C SER A 327 -7.84 3.25 -18.91
N ASP A 328 -7.70 3.49 -20.20
CA ASP A 328 -6.43 3.27 -20.94
C ASP A 328 -5.40 4.39 -20.69
N GLY A 329 -5.71 5.37 -19.87
CA GLY A 329 -4.84 6.49 -19.52
C GLY A 329 -3.71 6.10 -18.58
N ALA A 330 -3.02 7.12 -18.10
CA ALA A 330 -1.95 7.00 -17.11
C ALA A 330 -2.16 7.95 -15.93
N ALA A 331 -1.57 7.61 -14.80
CA ALA A 331 -1.54 8.46 -13.61
C ALA A 331 -0.13 8.51 -13.03
N ALA A 332 0.21 9.63 -12.42
CA ALA A 332 1.47 9.82 -11.70
C ALA A 332 1.20 10.57 -10.40
N CYS A 333 1.81 10.12 -9.31
CA CYS A 333 1.73 10.73 -7.99
C CYS A 333 3.12 11.09 -7.50
N VAL A 334 3.32 12.35 -7.14
CA VAL A 334 4.55 12.86 -6.52
C VAL A 334 4.27 13.13 -5.05
N ILE A 335 5.04 12.51 -4.16
CA ILE A 335 4.90 12.71 -2.73
C ILE A 335 5.65 13.96 -2.30
N LEU A 336 4.97 14.84 -1.57
CA LEU A 336 5.56 15.97 -0.87
C LEU A 336 5.72 15.56 0.60
N ALA A 337 6.98 15.48 1.04
CA ALA A 337 7.35 15.01 2.37
C ALA A 337 7.93 16.15 3.22
N SER A 338 7.86 15.98 4.53
CA SER A 338 8.56 16.85 5.49
C SER A 338 10.07 16.64 5.40
N GLY A 339 10.83 17.71 5.51
CA GLY A 339 12.29 17.61 5.53
C GLY A 339 12.78 16.76 6.69
N GLY A 340 13.69 15.84 6.40
CA GLY A 340 14.20 14.84 7.35
C GLY A 340 13.49 13.50 7.32
N TYR A 341 12.33 13.39 6.65
CA TYR A 341 11.67 12.09 6.43
C TYR A 341 12.61 11.12 5.68
N PRO A 342 12.74 9.84 6.04
CA PRO A 342 11.90 9.07 6.97
C PRO A 342 12.42 9.00 8.41
N VAL A 343 13.44 9.74 8.80
CA VAL A 343 14.11 9.61 10.11
C VAL A 343 13.42 10.49 11.16
N ALA A 344 13.57 11.82 11.02
CA ALA A 344 13.01 12.78 11.95
C ALA A 344 12.57 14.04 11.20
N TYR A 345 11.44 14.58 11.57
CA TYR A 345 10.87 15.76 10.91
C TYR A 345 10.01 16.57 11.87
N GLU A 346 9.92 17.86 11.60
CA GLU A 346 9.06 18.78 12.30
C GLU A 346 7.63 18.72 11.73
N LYS A 347 6.64 18.97 12.59
CA LYS A 347 5.21 19.09 12.24
C LYS A 347 4.72 20.53 12.44
N GLY A 348 3.50 20.78 11.99
CA GLY A 348 2.84 22.09 12.21
C GLY A 348 3.28 23.20 11.26
N LYS A 349 3.95 22.86 10.15
CA LYS A 349 4.32 23.84 9.14
C LYS A 349 3.12 24.20 8.26
N PRO A 350 2.79 25.50 8.08
CA PRO A 350 1.71 25.92 7.22
C PRO A 350 1.88 25.46 5.78
N ILE A 351 0.80 24.97 5.18
CA ILE A 351 0.76 24.54 3.77
C ILE A 351 0.08 25.64 2.98
N SER A 352 0.70 26.10 1.90
CA SER A 352 0.17 27.11 1.00
C SER A 352 -0.03 26.56 -0.42
N GLY A 353 -0.90 27.23 -1.19
CA GLY A 353 -1.25 26.87 -2.56
C GLY A 353 -2.55 26.09 -2.71
N LEU A 354 -3.17 25.67 -1.61
CA LEU A 354 -4.40 24.87 -1.63
C LEU A 354 -5.61 25.70 -1.15
N VAL A 355 -6.78 25.41 -1.75
CA VAL A 355 -8.09 25.85 -1.32
C VAL A 355 -8.94 24.62 -1.04
N ASP A 356 -9.51 24.53 0.17
CA ASP A 356 -10.25 23.34 0.62
C ASP A 356 -9.50 22.02 0.37
N GLY A 357 -8.20 22.07 0.58
CA GLY A 357 -7.31 20.91 0.42
C GLY A 357 -6.94 20.53 -1.01
N GLN A 358 -7.38 21.29 -2.04
CA GLN A 358 -7.11 20.99 -3.45
C GLN A 358 -6.47 22.19 -4.17
N LEU A 359 -5.87 21.93 -5.32
CA LEU A 359 -5.36 22.99 -6.21
C LEU A 359 -6.52 23.56 -7.01
N PRO A 360 -6.74 24.88 -6.95
CA PRO A 360 -7.83 25.50 -7.71
C PRO A 360 -7.53 25.50 -9.22
N GLY A 361 -8.54 25.19 -10.03
CA GLY A 361 -8.47 25.26 -11.50
C GLY A 361 -7.73 24.10 -12.19
N GLU A 362 -7.40 23.03 -11.47
CA GLU A 362 -6.68 21.87 -11.99
C GLU A 362 -7.62 20.66 -12.11
N GLU A 363 -8.25 20.49 -13.28
CA GLU A 363 -9.27 19.44 -13.48
C GLU A 363 -8.73 18.00 -13.44
N ASN A 364 -7.48 17.77 -13.88
CA ASN A 364 -6.86 16.44 -13.95
C ASN A 364 -5.88 16.17 -12.79
N VAL A 365 -5.89 17.01 -11.77
CA VAL A 365 -5.03 16.91 -10.61
C VAL A 365 -5.86 16.72 -9.35
N THR A 366 -5.43 15.78 -8.52
CA THR A 366 -5.99 15.57 -7.19
C THR A 366 -4.88 15.59 -6.16
N VAL A 367 -5.05 16.35 -5.09
CA VAL A 367 -4.14 16.35 -3.96
C VAL A 367 -4.68 15.42 -2.88
N TYR A 368 -4.00 14.32 -2.65
CA TYR A 368 -4.32 13.38 -1.57
C TYR A 368 -3.54 13.74 -0.32
N HIS A 369 -4.24 13.82 0.81
CA HIS A 369 -3.65 14.19 2.09
C HIS A 369 -3.25 12.94 2.88
N SER A 370 -2.02 12.93 3.38
CA SER A 370 -1.51 11.94 4.32
C SER A 370 -1.29 12.57 5.70
N GLY A 371 -0.13 13.11 5.94
CA GLY A 371 0.22 13.77 7.19
C GLY A 371 -0.18 15.25 7.20
N THR A 372 -1.46 15.55 7.27
CA THR A 372 -1.97 16.90 7.43
C THR A 372 -2.91 17.04 8.62
N ALA A 373 -3.02 18.24 9.17
CA ALA A 373 -3.99 18.60 10.20
C ALA A 373 -4.54 20.01 9.94
N ILE A 374 -5.69 20.30 10.51
CA ILE A 374 -6.25 21.65 10.55
C ILE A 374 -6.14 22.12 11.99
N THR A 375 -5.52 23.29 12.20
CA THR A 375 -5.39 23.94 13.52
C THR A 375 -6.72 24.52 13.99
N GLU A 376 -6.82 24.90 15.25
CA GLU A 376 -8.03 25.50 15.83
C GLU A 376 -8.47 26.79 15.11
N ASP A 377 -7.52 27.55 14.55
CA ASP A 377 -7.75 28.73 13.75
C ASP A 377 -8.01 28.46 12.26
N GLY A 378 -8.14 27.17 11.89
CA GLY A 378 -8.53 26.74 10.54
C GLY A 378 -7.39 26.65 9.54
N GLN A 379 -6.13 26.72 9.97
CA GLN A 379 -4.98 26.62 9.08
C GLN A 379 -4.61 25.17 8.79
N LEU A 380 -4.40 24.85 7.51
CA LEU A 380 -3.86 23.57 7.08
C LEU A 380 -2.34 23.50 7.32
N VAL A 381 -1.89 22.48 8.05
CA VAL A 381 -0.49 22.33 8.44
C VAL A 381 0.00 20.89 8.22
N THR A 382 1.34 20.73 8.14
CA THR A 382 1.97 19.40 8.10
C THR A 382 1.80 18.68 9.44
N ASN A 383 1.57 17.37 9.39
CA ASN A 383 1.39 16.52 10.59
C ASN A 383 1.93 15.10 10.37
N GLY A 384 2.93 14.93 9.52
CA GLY A 384 3.51 13.62 9.23
C GLY A 384 4.74 13.72 8.35
N GLY A 385 5.35 12.58 8.07
CA GLY A 385 6.50 12.47 7.18
C GLY A 385 6.12 12.67 5.72
N ARG A 386 5.26 11.78 5.18
CA ARG A 386 4.60 12.03 3.90
C ARG A 386 3.40 12.92 4.17
N VAL A 387 3.35 14.07 3.54
CA VAL A 387 2.35 15.11 3.82
C VAL A 387 1.25 15.09 2.78
N LEU A 388 1.60 15.16 1.50
CA LEU A 388 0.68 15.21 0.38
C LEU A 388 1.14 14.27 -0.74
N GLY A 389 0.18 13.73 -1.48
CA GLY A 389 0.41 13.06 -2.76
C GLY A 389 -0.27 13.87 -3.87
N VAL A 390 0.51 14.45 -4.76
CA VAL A 390 0.01 15.22 -5.89
C VAL A 390 -0.12 14.29 -7.09
N THR A 391 -1.35 13.91 -7.42
CA THR A 391 -1.64 12.99 -8.51
C THR A 391 -2.22 13.73 -9.68
N ALA A 392 -1.70 13.45 -10.87
CA ALA A 392 -2.31 13.85 -12.13
C ALA A 392 -2.62 12.64 -13.01
N THR A 393 -3.68 12.75 -13.79
CA THR A 393 -4.04 11.79 -14.84
C THR A 393 -3.82 12.40 -16.22
N GLY A 394 -3.63 11.54 -17.22
CA GLY A 394 -3.48 11.97 -18.60
C GLY A 394 -3.55 10.80 -19.58
N PRO A 395 -3.62 11.06 -20.88
CA PRO A 395 -3.67 10.01 -21.91
C PRO A 395 -2.40 9.19 -21.98
N ARG A 396 -1.25 9.76 -21.60
CA ARG A 396 0.06 9.10 -21.56
C ARG A 396 0.77 9.42 -20.25
N LEU A 397 1.72 8.57 -19.89
CA LEU A 397 2.54 8.76 -18.69
C LEU A 397 3.29 10.10 -18.69
N THR A 398 3.79 10.53 -19.85
CA THR A 398 4.47 11.83 -19.98
C THR A 398 3.56 13.01 -19.62
N ASN A 399 2.29 12.97 -20.03
CA ASN A 399 1.32 14.00 -19.66
C ASN A 399 1.03 13.99 -18.15
N ALA A 400 0.76 12.81 -17.59
CA ALA A 400 0.49 12.67 -16.17
C ALA A 400 1.68 13.16 -15.30
N LEU A 401 2.92 12.81 -15.65
CA LEU A 401 4.11 13.25 -14.94
C LEU A 401 4.33 14.77 -15.05
N SER A 402 4.21 15.35 -16.23
CA SER A 402 4.34 16.79 -16.42
C SER A 402 3.35 17.56 -15.55
N HIS A 403 2.07 17.18 -15.63
CA HIS A 403 1.01 17.84 -14.86
C HIS A 403 1.18 17.63 -13.33
N ALA A 404 1.61 16.45 -12.89
CA ALA A 404 1.85 16.20 -11.47
C ALA A 404 2.98 17.09 -10.91
N TYR A 405 4.08 17.23 -11.64
CA TYR A 405 5.20 18.10 -11.23
C TYR A 405 4.84 19.57 -11.32
N GLU A 406 4.18 20.03 -12.38
CA GLU A 406 3.70 21.41 -12.52
C GLU A 406 2.75 21.79 -11.37
N ALA A 407 1.86 20.89 -11.01
CA ALA A 407 0.96 21.05 -9.87
C ALA A 407 1.71 21.05 -8.53
N ALA A 408 2.69 20.17 -8.35
CA ALA A 408 3.49 20.10 -7.13
C ALA A 408 4.25 21.40 -6.86
N GLU A 409 4.72 22.11 -7.90
CA GLU A 409 5.41 23.42 -7.75
C GLU A 409 4.51 24.54 -7.23
N LYS A 410 3.18 24.38 -7.30
CA LYS A 410 2.20 25.36 -6.78
C LYS A 410 1.94 25.21 -5.28
N ILE A 411 2.46 24.16 -4.65
CA ILE A 411 2.28 23.85 -3.24
C ILE A 411 3.60 24.08 -2.50
N SER A 412 3.55 24.71 -1.35
CA SER A 412 4.75 24.91 -0.54
C SER A 412 4.48 24.79 0.95
N PHE A 413 5.47 24.31 1.65
CA PHE A 413 5.64 24.38 3.11
C PHE A 413 7.11 24.32 3.46
N GLU A 414 7.47 24.79 4.64
CA GLU A 414 8.86 24.87 5.09
C GLU A 414 9.54 23.50 5.10
N LYS A 415 10.74 23.42 4.49
CA LYS A 415 11.55 22.20 4.36
C LYS A 415 10.85 21.07 3.55
N LEU A 416 9.98 21.43 2.61
CA LEU A 416 9.39 20.48 1.69
C LEU A 416 10.47 19.66 0.96
N HIS A 417 10.33 18.33 0.98
CA HIS A 417 11.16 17.40 0.22
C HIS A 417 10.33 16.60 -0.76
N LYS A 418 10.77 16.51 -2.01
CA LYS A 418 10.22 15.64 -3.04
C LYS A 418 11.32 15.10 -3.95
N ARG A 419 11.08 13.99 -4.60
CA ARG A 419 11.96 13.50 -5.67
C ARG A 419 11.64 14.21 -6.98
N SER A 420 12.65 14.40 -7.80
CA SER A 420 12.52 15.01 -9.13
C SER A 420 12.49 14.00 -10.28
N ASP A 421 12.68 12.71 -9.98
CA ASP A 421 12.87 11.65 -10.96
C ASP A 421 11.78 10.56 -10.94
N ILE A 422 10.61 10.84 -10.34
CA ILE A 422 9.48 9.91 -10.33
C ILE A 422 9.07 9.60 -11.77
N GLY A 423 8.98 8.29 -12.08
CA GLY A 423 8.62 7.79 -13.40
C GLY A 423 9.76 7.76 -14.43
N LEU A 424 10.94 8.25 -14.11
CA LEU A 424 12.06 8.31 -15.07
C LEU A 424 12.44 6.90 -15.62
N ARG A 425 12.48 5.89 -14.74
CA ARG A 425 12.73 4.50 -15.17
C ARG A 425 11.66 3.98 -16.13
N ALA A 426 10.41 4.32 -15.85
CA ALA A 426 9.28 3.93 -16.71
C ALA A 426 9.36 4.61 -18.10
N LEU A 427 9.71 5.90 -18.15
CA LEU A 427 9.90 6.61 -19.41
C LEU A 427 11.03 6.04 -20.23
N LYS A 428 12.16 5.67 -19.61
CA LYS A 428 13.28 4.99 -20.29
C LYS A 428 12.83 3.63 -20.88
N ALA A 429 12.11 2.83 -20.08
CA ALA A 429 11.61 1.53 -20.57
C ALA A 429 10.63 1.68 -21.74
N LEU A 430 9.79 2.71 -21.73
CA LEU A 430 8.89 3.00 -22.86
C LEU A 430 9.65 3.46 -24.12
N ALA A 431 10.71 4.25 -23.97
CA ALA A 431 11.55 4.69 -25.10
C ALA A 431 12.32 3.53 -25.74
N GLU A 432 12.76 2.56 -24.97
CA GLU A 432 13.48 1.37 -25.47
C GLU A 432 12.57 0.40 -26.25
N LYS A 433 11.25 0.51 -26.10
CA LYS A 433 10.27 -0.32 -26.82
C LYS A 433 9.79 0.28 -28.14
N GLN A 434 10.16 1.54 -28.43
CA GLN A 434 9.88 2.24 -29.69
C GLN A 434 11.01 2.04 -30.72
#